data_20e1972b0dd378a374eb9cb42504acad
#
_entry.id   20e1972b0dd378a374eb9cb42504acad
#
_cell.length_a   1.000
_cell.length_b   1.000
_cell.length_c   1.000
_cell.angle_alpha   90.00
_cell.angle_beta   90.00
_cell.angle_gamma   90.00
#
_symmetry.space_group_name_H-M   'P 1'
#
loop_
_entity.id
_entity.type
_entity.pdbx_description
1 polymer ?
#
loop_
_entity_poly.entity_id
_entity_poly.type
_entity_poly.pdbx_seq_one_letter_code
_entity_poly.pdbx_strand_id
1 'polypeptide(L)'
;MIQKKLIGSILLNPTLFEEVIDMLPSAEYFSNSDLKRIYSEMINIHNEGYMFDMFLLSDRIKEIDGINSSLYLVKLMDDIGIVGDINLYCQEIIDDWKKIQLQGQYFKAIQECKEMIVDFDEIKQINNNVNDILEYGISTDVTFAKTLMDVSQNINSLLNRPLGLTGLDTGLDELNRNTNGLQNTDLIILAGRPAQGKTALSLNLAYNAIKAGKNVFFVSLEMGRGQLTQRLISIASGVDFGKLRNGRFDNNDMELVTETINQLSNYSLLIDDKGGLTIQDIFNKARKMNRRKKIDFIIIDYLQLCYTKDRKGRNREQEIAEISRCSRCEFYFST
;
A
#
# COMPACT_ATOMS: atom_id res chain seq x y z
N MET A 1 21.44 -19.17 14.26
CA MET A 1 21.48 -19.11 15.76
C MET A 1 20.08 -18.86 16.34
N ILE A 2 19.35 -17.86 15.88
CA ILE A 2 18.01 -17.46 16.38
C ILE A 2 16.95 -18.55 16.21
N GLN A 3 16.88 -19.22 15.05
CA GLN A 3 15.96 -20.33 14.81
C GLN A 3 16.07 -21.43 15.86
N LYS A 4 17.29 -21.78 16.29
CA LYS A 4 17.52 -22.74 17.40
C LYS A 4 16.98 -22.23 18.72
N LYS A 5 17.20 -20.94 19.01
CA LYS A 5 16.70 -20.30 20.23
C LYS A 5 15.18 -20.31 20.29
N LEU A 6 14.51 -20.00 19.16
CA LEU A 6 13.04 -20.04 19.10
C LEU A 6 12.51 -21.44 19.39
N ILE A 7 12.98 -22.46 18.65
CA ILE A 7 12.53 -23.84 18.83
C ILE A 7 12.77 -24.32 20.27
N GLY A 8 13.94 -24.07 20.81
CA GLY A 8 14.24 -24.46 22.16
C GLY A 8 13.43 -23.72 23.23
N SER A 9 13.10 -22.43 23.00
CA SER A 9 12.19 -21.67 23.90
C SER A 9 10.78 -22.28 23.92
N ILE A 10 10.29 -22.68 22.73
CA ILE A 10 9.01 -23.39 22.61
C ILE A 10 9.05 -24.74 23.31
N LEU A 11 10.16 -25.50 23.21
CA LEU A 11 10.31 -26.77 23.87
C LEU A 11 10.35 -26.64 25.41
N LEU A 12 10.94 -25.55 25.93
CA LEU A 12 10.93 -25.23 27.36
C LEU A 12 9.55 -24.78 27.86
N ASN A 13 8.79 -24.07 27.01
CA ASN A 13 7.45 -23.62 27.34
C ASN A 13 6.53 -23.79 26.14
N PRO A 14 5.85 -24.93 25.99
CA PRO A 14 4.98 -25.23 24.85
C PRO A 14 3.82 -24.25 24.65
N THR A 15 3.40 -23.50 25.69
CA THR A 15 2.31 -22.52 25.57
C THR A 15 2.69 -21.34 24.65
N LEU A 16 3.98 -21.08 24.47
CA LEU A 16 4.48 -20.04 23.55
C LEU A 16 4.18 -20.36 22.09
N PHE A 17 3.88 -21.62 21.77
CA PHE A 17 3.62 -22.02 20.39
C PHE A 17 2.38 -21.38 19.80
N GLU A 18 1.34 -21.14 20.60
CA GLU A 18 0.12 -20.44 20.18
C GLU A 18 0.45 -19.04 19.63
N GLU A 19 1.34 -18.32 20.31
CA GLU A 19 1.77 -16.99 19.88
C GLU A 19 2.68 -17.06 18.65
N VAL A 20 3.55 -18.07 18.60
CA VAL A 20 4.49 -18.25 17.50
C VAL A 20 3.80 -18.70 16.21
N ILE A 21 2.80 -19.58 16.27
CA ILE A 21 2.09 -20.09 15.08
C ILE A 21 1.35 -18.98 14.34
N ASP A 22 0.83 -17.99 15.06
CA ASP A 22 0.18 -16.82 14.50
C ASP A 22 1.16 -15.97 13.65
N MET A 23 2.42 -15.87 14.11
CA MET A 23 3.46 -15.12 13.40
C MET A 23 4.17 -15.94 12.31
N LEU A 24 4.38 -17.23 12.54
CA LEU A 24 5.08 -18.17 11.68
C LEU A 24 4.19 -19.37 11.31
N PRO A 25 3.14 -19.18 10.51
CA PRO A 25 2.16 -20.24 10.21
C PRO A 25 2.71 -21.39 9.36
N SER A 26 3.96 -21.33 8.91
CA SER A 26 4.58 -22.33 8.04
C SER A 26 6.02 -22.64 8.47
N ALA A 27 6.45 -23.87 8.26
CA ALA A 27 7.85 -24.27 8.48
C ALA A 27 8.81 -23.70 7.40
N GLU A 28 8.30 -23.10 6.33
CA GLU A 28 9.10 -22.52 5.23
C GLU A 28 9.97 -21.32 5.66
N TYR A 29 9.69 -20.72 6.81
CA TYR A 29 10.51 -19.66 7.40
C TYR A 29 11.87 -20.14 7.91
N PHE A 30 12.01 -21.45 8.14
CA PHE A 30 13.25 -22.02 8.65
C PHE A 30 14.18 -22.40 7.50
N SER A 31 15.38 -21.85 7.51
CA SER A 31 16.42 -22.13 6.52
C SER A 31 17.17 -23.45 6.81
N ASN A 32 17.19 -23.89 8.06
CA ASN A 32 17.82 -25.15 8.47
C ASN A 32 16.82 -26.30 8.32
N SER A 33 17.21 -27.36 7.58
CA SER A 33 16.36 -28.52 7.28
C SER A 33 15.83 -29.23 8.53
N ASP A 34 16.66 -29.35 9.56
CA ASP A 34 16.30 -30.07 10.78
C ASP A 34 15.31 -29.27 11.62
N LEU A 35 15.55 -27.96 11.75
CA LEU A 35 14.63 -27.06 12.47
C LEU A 35 13.31 -26.90 11.72
N LYS A 36 13.36 -26.87 10.37
CA LYS A 36 12.17 -26.87 9.52
C LYS A 36 11.34 -28.14 9.76
N ARG A 37 11.98 -29.30 9.84
CA ARG A 37 11.31 -30.58 10.12
C ARG A 37 10.69 -30.61 11.51
N ILE A 38 11.43 -30.16 12.52
CA ILE A 38 10.93 -30.08 13.90
C ILE A 38 9.70 -29.15 13.97
N TYR A 39 9.79 -27.97 13.39
CA TYR A 39 8.70 -27.00 13.41
C TYR A 39 7.47 -27.50 12.61
N SER A 40 7.69 -28.19 11.49
CA SER A 40 6.61 -28.83 10.73
C SER A 40 5.84 -29.88 11.57
N GLU A 41 6.55 -30.69 12.37
CA GLU A 41 5.89 -31.66 13.25
C GLU A 41 5.19 -30.98 14.43
N MET A 42 5.71 -29.86 14.94
CA MET A 42 5.00 -29.05 15.94
C MET A 42 3.67 -28.53 15.38
N ILE A 43 3.67 -28.02 14.13
CA ILE A 43 2.44 -27.59 13.44
C ILE A 43 1.46 -28.77 13.27
N ASN A 44 1.95 -29.94 12.85
CA ASN A 44 1.10 -31.13 12.64
C ASN A 44 0.42 -31.54 13.96
N ILE A 45 1.16 -31.64 15.06
CA ILE A 45 0.64 -32.01 16.38
C ILE A 45 -0.40 -30.98 16.86
N HIS A 46 -0.12 -29.70 16.68
CA HIS A 46 -1.04 -28.62 17.04
C HIS A 46 -2.35 -28.70 16.24
N ASN A 47 -2.28 -28.95 14.92
CA ASN A 47 -3.43 -29.08 14.05
C ASN A 47 -4.29 -30.33 14.39
N GLU A 48 -3.68 -31.35 14.96
CA GLU A 48 -4.38 -32.52 15.48
C GLU A 48 -5.09 -32.25 16.83
N GLY A 49 -4.90 -31.08 17.41
CA GLY A 49 -5.50 -30.65 18.68
C GLY A 49 -4.76 -31.16 19.92
N TYR A 50 -3.51 -31.62 19.77
CA TYR A 50 -2.68 -32.06 20.89
C TYR A 50 -1.69 -30.98 21.30
N MET A 51 -1.45 -30.85 22.58
CA MET A 51 -0.28 -30.12 23.08
C MET A 51 0.93 -31.03 22.90
N PHE A 52 1.97 -30.56 22.22
CA PHE A 52 3.18 -31.35 22.06
C PHE A 52 4.06 -31.26 23.30
N ASP A 53 4.71 -32.38 23.58
CA ASP A 53 5.83 -32.44 24.50
C ASP A 53 7.05 -33.00 23.77
N MET A 54 8.19 -32.99 24.45
CA MET A 54 9.45 -33.46 23.91
C MET A 54 9.39 -34.94 23.50
N PHE A 55 8.66 -35.79 24.25
CA PHE A 55 8.59 -37.25 23.98
C PHE A 55 7.75 -37.50 22.72
N LEU A 56 6.57 -36.89 22.61
CA LEU A 56 5.69 -37.00 21.45
C LEU A 56 6.40 -36.54 20.19
N LEU A 57 7.08 -35.40 20.26
CA LEU A 57 7.82 -34.83 19.15
C LEU A 57 8.99 -35.72 18.74
N SER A 58 9.75 -36.26 19.73
CA SER A 58 10.86 -37.17 19.49
C SER A 58 10.42 -38.49 18.85
N ASP A 59 9.29 -39.04 19.25
CA ASP A 59 8.76 -40.31 18.71
C ASP A 59 8.36 -40.14 17.23
N ARG A 60 7.81 -38.98 16.87
CA ARG A 60 7.45 -38.69 15.46
C ARG A 60 8.65 -38.42 14.56
N ILE A 61 9.67 -37.79 15.06
CA ILE A 61 10.84 -37.39 14.25
C ILE A 61 11.88 -38.51 14.14
N LYS A 62 12.01 -39.36 15.16
CA LYS A 62 12.94 -40.48 15.32
C LYS A 62 14.43 -40.11 15.28
N GLU A 63 14.94 -39.58 14.16
CA GLU A 63 16.36 -39.20 14.00
C GLU A 63 16.48 -37.83 13.34
N ILE A 64 17.45 -37.04 13.78
CA ILE A 64 17.83 -35.74 13.24
C ILE A 64 19.35 -35.72 13.12
N ASP A 65 19.86 -35.47 11.89
CA ASP A 65 21.30 -35.39 11.59
C ASP A 65 22.08 -36.63 12.08
N GLY A 66 21.48 -37.84 11.94
CA GLY A 66 22.08 -39.09 12.38
C GLY A 66 22.17 -39.28 13.90
N ILE A 67 21.52 -38.37 14.66
CA ILE A 67 21.47 -38.41 16.15
C ILE A 67 20.02 -38.71 16.55
N ASN A 68 19.86 -39.45 17.65
CA ASN A 68 18.53 -39.64 18.25
C ASN A 68 17.87 -38.28 18.53
N SER A 69 16.63 -38.12 18.05
CA SER A 69 15.88 -36.88 18.14
C SER A 69 15.75 -36.34 19.59
N SER A 70 15.56 -37.23 20.60
CA SER A 70 15.49 -36.83 21.99
C SER A 70 16.76 -36.10 22.43
N LEU A 71 17.93 -36.62 22.07
CA LEU A 71 19.22 -36.02 22.42
C LEU A 71 19.42 -34.66 21.71
N TYR A 72 18.98 -34.55 20.47
CA TYR A 72 19.03 -33.29 19.72
C TYR A 72 18.12 -32.22 20.34
N LEU A 73 16.88 -32.59 20.71
CA LEU A 73 15.91 -31.68 21.33
C LEU A 73 16.40 -31.20 22.68
N VAL A 74 16.98 -32.10 23.53
CA VAL A 74 17.59 -31.74 24.81
C VAL A 74 18.72 -30.72 24.60
N LYS A 75 19.60 -30.93 23.65
CA LYS A 75 20.67 -29.96 23.33
C LYS A 75 20.10 -28.58 22.93
N LEU A 76 18.99 -28.55 22.16
CA LEU A 76 18.34 -27.27 21.80
C LEU A 76 17.80 -26.55 23.07
N MET A 77 17.33 -27.29 24.06
CA MET A 77 16.85 -26.72 25.33
C MET A 77 18.01 -26.22 26.21
N ASP A 78 19.09 -26.98 26.29
CA ASP A 78 20.27 -26.64 27.10
C ASP A 78 21.03 -25.41 26.58
N ASP A 79 21.02 -25.21 25.25
CA ASP A 79 21.66 -24.05 24.58
C ASP A 79 20.94 -22.71 24.88
N ILE A 80 19.77 -22.74 25.56
CA ILE A 80 18.96 -21.56 25.86
C ILE A 80 19.09 -21.19 27.30
N GLY A 81 20.03 -20.45 27.71
CA GLY A 81 20.16 -20.08 29.13
C GLY A 81 18.96 -19.32 29.70
N ILE A 82 18.37 -18.38 28.94
CA ILE A 82 17.19 -17.58 29.33
C ILE A 82 16.30 -17.44 28.07
N VAL A 83 15.00 -17.68 28.23
CA VAL A 83 14.00 -17.45 27.19
C VAL A 83 13.97 -15.94 26.92
N GLY A 84 14.32 -15.57 25.69
CA GLY A 84 14.31 -14.17 25.26
C GLY A 84 12.93 -13.72 24.74
N ASP A 85 12.89 -12.56 24.11
CA ASP A 85 11.68 -12.03 23.50
C ASP A 85 11.34 -12.86 22.23
N ILE A 86 10.24 -13.61 22.33
CA ILE A 86 9.76 -14.50 21.25
C ILE A 86 9.35 -13.70 20.01
N ASN A 87 8.71 -12.54 20.19
CA ASN A 87 8.30 -11.67 19.08
C ASN A 87 9.52 -11.19 18.29
N LEU A 88 10.59 -10.84 18.98
CA LEU A 88 11.84 -10.45 18.33
C LEU A 88 12.45 -11.62 17.54
N TYR A 89 12.43 -12.84 18.09
CA TYR A 89 12.94 -14.01 17.37
C TYR A 89 12.12 -14.33 16.13
N CYS A 90 10.79 -14.26 16.22
CA CYS A 90 9.90 -14.44 15.06
C CYS A 90 10.17 -13.40 13.98
N GLN A 91 10.31 -12.12 14.38
CA GLN A 91 10.56 -11.04 13.43
C GLN A 91 11.89 -11.22 12.70
N GLU A 92 12.97 -11.56 13.41
CA GLU A 92 14.27 -11.82 12.77
C GLU A 92 14.24 -13.03 11.82
N ILE A 93 13.46 -14.06 12.13
CA ILE A 93 13.27 -15.23 11.26
C ILE A 93 12.51 -14.83 9.99
N ILE A 94 11.46 -14.00 10.11
CA ILE A 94 10.71 -13.47 8.97
C ILE A 94 11.62 -12.61 8.08
N ASP A 95 12.44 -11.75 8.66
CA ASP A 95 13.33 -10.87 7.93
C ASP A 95 14.43 -11.66 7.19
N ASP A 96 15.00 -12.69 7.81
CA ASP A 96 15.94 -13.59 7.15
C ASP A 96 15.28 -14.38 6.01
N TRP A 97 14.06 -14.87 6.21
CA TRP A 97 13.30 -15.54 5.15
C TRP A 97 13.01 -14.59 3.98
N LYS A 98 12.52 -13.37 4.24
CA LYS A 98 12.31 -12.33 3.22
C LYS A 98 13.58 -12.09 2.41
N LYS A 99 14.71 -11.96 3.08
CA LYS A 99 16.00 -11.73 2.44
C LYS A 99 16.37 -12.86 1.46
N ILE A 100 16.17 -14.12 1.87
CA ILE A 100 16.42 -15.29 1.02
C ILE A 100 15.46 -15.30 -0.17
N GLN A 101 14.15 -15.05 0.05
CA GLN A 101 13.16 -15.01 -1.03
C GLN A 101 13.47 -13.89 -2.04
N LEU A 102 13.81 -12.70 -1.56
CA LEU A 102 14.19 -11.58 -2.40
C LEU A 102 15.43 -11.89 -3.24
N GLN A 103 16.46 -12.50 -2.64
CA GLN A 103 17.65 -12.92 -3.39
C GLN A 103 17.29 -13.89 -4.52
N GLY A 104 16.38 -14.85 -4.27
CA GLY A 104 15.88 -15.77 -5.28
C GLY A 104 15.15 -15.08 -6.43
N GLN A 105 14.28 -14.12 -6.15
CA GLN A 105 13.54 -13.35 -7.16
C GLN A 105 14.49 -12.46 -8.00
N TYR A 106 15.42 -11.79 -7.37
CA TYR A 106 16.41 -10.98 -8.09
C TYR A 106 17.34 -11.82 -8.95
N PHE A 107 17.73 -13.02 -8.47
CA PHE A 107 18.53 -13.94 -9.27
C PHE A 107 17.78 -14.38 -10.54
N LYS A 108 16.49 -14.72 -10.43
CA LYS A 108 15.62 -15.03 -11.58
C LYS A 108 15.55 -13.86 -12.56
N ALA A 109 15.33 -12.63 -12.06
CA ALA A 109 15.29 -11.44 -12.90
C ALA A 109 16.61 -11.21 -13.66
N ILE A 110 17.76 -11.46 -13.01
CA ILE A 110 19.08 -11.35 -13.64
C ILE A 110 19.26 -12.41 -14.73
N GLN A 111 18.81 -13.64 -14.51
CA GLN A 111 18.89 -14.70 -15.53
C GLN A 111 18.02 -14.34 -16.74
N GLU A 112 16.78 -13.94 -16.52
CA GLU A 112 15.86 -13.52 -17.60
C GLU A 112 16.43 -12.37 -18.44
N CYS A 113 17.06 -11.39 -17.79
CA CYS A 113 17.73 -10.28 -18.49
C CYS A 113 18.98 -10.71 -19.31
N LYS A 114 19.51 -11.92 -19.11
CA LYS A 114 20.63 -12.44 -19.90
C LYS A 114 20.18 -13.21 -21.12
N GLU A 115 18.92 -13.60 -21.20
CA GLU A 115 18.37 -14.28 -22.37
C GLU A 115 18.41 -13.38 -23.62
N MET A 116 18.55 -14.00 -24.78
CA MET A 116 18.63 -13.29 -26.06
C MET A 116 17.31 -12.59 -26.41
N ILE A 117 16.19 -13.10 -25.89
CA ILE A 117 14.85 -12.52 -25.99
C ILE A 117 14.32 -12.40 -24.57
N VAL A 118 14.17 -11.15 -24.09
CA VAL A 118 13.71 -10.88 -22.72
C VAL A 118 12.19 -10.93 -22.67
N ASP A 119 11.63 -11.77 -21.81
CA ASP A 119 10.20 -11.78 -21.50
C ASP A 119 9.86 -10.71 -20.44
N PHE A 120 9.36 -9.57 -20.89
CA PHE A 120 8.98 -8.47 -20.01
C PHE A 120 7.77 -8.80 -19.12
N ASP A 121 6.93 -9.77 -19.48
CA ASP A 121 5.81 -10.17 -18.65
C ASP A 121 6.27 -11.06 -17.49
N GLU A 122 7.28 -11.91 -17.70
CA GLU A 122 7.94 -12.64 -16.61
C GLU A 122 8.65 -11.69 -15.64
N ILE A 123 9.36 -10.66 -16.13
CA ILE A 123 9.95 -9.61 -15.27
C ILE A 123 8.89 -8.87 -14.46
N LYS A 124 7.71 -8.59 -15.03
CA LYS A 124 6.61 -7.99 -14.26
C LYS A 124 6.11 -8.92 -13.16
N GLN A 125 6.01 -10.21 -13.44
CA GLN A 125 5.59 -11.20 -12.45
C GLN A 125 6.60 -11.31 -11.31
N ILE A 126 7.91 -11.30 -11.60
CA ILE A 126 8.96 -11.25 -10.59
C ILE A 126 8.83 -9.99 -9.72
N ASN A 127 8.56 -8.81 -10.31
CA ASN A 127 8.36 -7.58 -9.55
C ASN A 127 7.12 -7.64 -8.64
N ASN A 128 6.03 -8.26 -9.06
CA ASN A 128 4.86 -8.47 -8.22
C ASN A 128 5.21 -9.39 -7.04
N ASN A 129 5.90 -10.51 -7.28
CA ASN A 129 6.37 -11.41 -6.23
C ASN A 129 7.28 -10.70 -5.21
N VAL A 130 8.16 -9.82 -5.68
CA VAL A 130 9.03 -9.00 -4.80
C VAL A 130 8.18 -8.09 -3.91
N ASN A 131 7.15 -7.45 -4.45
CA ASN A 131 6.25 -6.61 -3.65
C ASN A 131 5.48 -7.43 -2.61
N ASP A 132 4.97 -8.60 -2.98
CA ASP A 132 4.25 -9.51 -2.07
C ASP A 132 5.17 -9.97 -0.91
N ILE A 133 6.44 -10.27 -1.19
CA ILE A 133 7.44 -10.63 -0.18
C ILE A 133 7.70 -9.45 0.77
N LEU A 134 7.81 -8.23 0.26
CA LEU A 134 8.06 -7.04 1.06
C LEU A 134 6.88 -6.69 1.98
N GLU A 135 5.66 -6.90 1.50
CA GLU A 135 4.42 -6.67 2.26
C GLU A 135 4.12 -7.81 3.25
N TYR A 136 4.73 -8.99 3.07
CA TYR A 136 4.51 -10.14 3.93
C TYR A 136 5.00 -9.89 5.37
N GLY A 137 4.23 -10.34 6.36
CA GLY A 137 4.59 -10.23 7.78
C GLY A 137 4.56 -8.79 8.34
N ILE A 138 4.05 -7.81 7.57
CA ILE A 138 3.53 -6.59 8.16
C ILE A 138 2.16 -6.97 8.72
N SER A 139 2.18 -7.62 9.89
CA SER A 139 0.94 -7.89 10.61
C SER A 139 0.34 -6.53 10.98
N THR A 140 -0.75 -6.20 10.33
CA THR A 140 -1.60 -5.05 10.67
C THR A 140 -2.49 -5.38 11.89
N ASP A 141 -2.15 -6.37 12.69
CA ASP A 141 -2.82 -6.66 13.96
C ASP A 141 -2.42 -5.60 14.98
N VAL A 142 -2.90 -4.39 14.67
CA VAL A 142 -2.90 -3.30 15.62
C VAL A 142 -3.92 -3.68 16.69
N THR A 143 -3.44 -4.12 17.86
CA THR A 143 -4.30 -4.39 19.01
C THR A 143 -5.25 -3.21 19.22
N PHE A 144 -6.53 -3.47 19.51
CA PHE A 144 -7.51 -2.41 19.77
C PHE A 144 -7.02 -1.39 20.80
N ALA A 145 -6.25 -1.84 21.80
CA ALA A 145 -5.60 -0.95 22.76
C ALA A 145 -4.63 0.05 22.12
N LYS A 146 -3.82 -0.38 21.13
CA LYS A 146 -2.93 0.50 20.38
C LYS A 146 -3.74 1.49 19.53
N THR A 147 -4.80 1.01 18.86
CA THR A 147 -5.73 1.89 18.12
C THR A 147 -6.34 2.96 19.02
N LEU A 148 -6.75 2.61 20.26
CA LEU A 148 -7.27 3.56 21.23
C LEU A 148 -6.22 4.59 21.65
N MET A 149 -4.97 4.21 21.82
CA MET A 149 -3.89 5.16 22.13
C MET A 149 -3.66 6.13 20.97
N ASP A 150 -3.60 5.62 19.74
CA ASP A 150 -3.41 6.44 18.54
C ASP A 150 -4.59 7.43 18.34
N VAL A 151 -5.81 6.97 18.53
CA VAL A 151 -7.02 7.82 18.48
C VAL A 151 -6.99 8.87 19.60
N SER A 152 -6.60 8.50 20.83
CA SER A 152 -6.45 9.43 21.95
C SER A 152 -5.41 10.52 21.65
N GLN A 153 -4.26 10.15 21.08
CA GLN A 153 -3.25 11.13 20.67
C GLN A 153 -3.76 12.05 19.56
N ASN A 154 -4.51 11.52 18.59
CA ASN A 154 -5.14 12.32 17.55
C ASN A 154 -6.16 13.32 18.13
N ILE A 155 -7.03 12.89 19.04
CA ILE A 155 -7.99 13.78 19.73
C ILE A 155 -7.23 14.89 20.47
N ASN A 156 -6.19 14.56 21.22
CA ASN A 156 -5.38 15.56 21.92
C ASN A 156 -4.69 16.54 20.95
N SER A 157 -4.25 16.08 19.80
CA SER A 157 -3.67 16.95 18.77
C SER A 157 -4.69 17.92 18.17
N LEU A 158 -5.94 17.45 18.01
CA LEU A 158 -7.05 18.29 17.53
C LEU A 158 -7.47 19.37 18.52
N LEU A 159 -7.45 19.05 19.83
CA LEU A 159 -7.75 20.03 20.89
C LEU A 159 -6.76 21.18 20.92
N ASN A 160 -5.52 20.94 20.53
CA ASN A 160 -4.44 21.93 20.51
C ASN A 160 -4.28 22.65 19.16
N ARG A 161 -5.10 22.33 18.15
CA ARG A 161 -5.09 23.04 16.85
C ARG A 161 -5.95 24.31 16.93
N PRO A 162 -5.52 25.41 16.26
CA PRO A 162 -6.40 26.54 16.02
C PRO A 162 -7.64 26.06 15.26
N LEU A 163 -8.81 26.69 15.53
CA LEU A 163 -10.07 26.45 14.84
C LEU A 163 -9.84 26.49 13.32
N GLY A 164 -9.99 25.35 12.64
CA GLY A 164 -9.79 25.21 11.20
C GLY A 164 -10.23 23.83 10.70
N LEU A 165 -10.22 23.64 9.39
CA LEU A 165 -10.56 22.38 8.77
C LEU A 165 -9.55 21.28 9.16
N THR A 166 -10.04 20.08 9.47
CA THR A 166 -9.19 18.91 9.76
C THR A 166 -8.68 18.26 8.48
N GLY A 167 -9.49 18.34 7.41
CA GLY A 167 -9.18 17.81 6.10
C GLY A 167 -8.67 18.87 5.11
N LEU A 168 -8.52 18.45 3.85
CA LEU A 168 -8.15 19.30 2.73
C LEU A 168 -9.29 20.26 2.42
N ASP A 169 -8.98 21.55 2.35
CA ASP A 169 -9.94 22.59 1.98
C ASP A 169 -10.45 22.40 0.55
N THR A 170 -11.76 22.31 0.39
CA THR A 170 -12.42 22.16 -0.91
C THR A 170 -12.56 23.50 -1.64
N GLY A 171 -12.45 24.63 -0.93
CA GLY A 171 -12.78 25.97 -1.41
C GLY A 171 -14.28 26.22 -1.55
N LEU A 172 -15.12 25.31 -1.03
CA LEU A 172 -16.58 25.41 -1.01
C LEU A 172 -17.05 25.43 0.45
N ASP A 173 -17.44 26.60 0.94
CA ASP A 173 -17.74 26.82 2.38
C ASP A 173 -18.80 25.86 2.91
N GLU A 174 -19.86 25.61 2.15
CA GLU A 174 -20.93 24.71 2.55
C GLU A 174 -20.48 23.25 2.62
N LEU A 175 -19.65 22.82 1.66
CA LEU A 175 -19.06 21.47 1.67
C LEU A 175 -18.09 21.33 2.84
N ASN A 176 -17.22 22.29 3.03
CA ASN A 176 -16.27 22.30 4.15
C ASN A 176 -16.98 22.29 5.51
N ARG A 177 -18.10 23.02 5.64
CA ARG A 177 -18.89 23.05 6.88
C ARG A 177 -19.49 21.69 7.21
N ASN A 178 -19.88 20.91 6.18
CA ASN A 178 -20.53 19.61 6.37
C ASN A 178 -19.52 18.45 6.51
N THR A 179 -18.34 18.56 5.88
CA THR A 179 -17.34 17.47 5.84
C THR A 179 -16.10 17.75 6.67
N ASN A 180 -15.94 19.00 7.16
CA ASN A 180 -14.72 19.51 7.78
C ASN A 180 -13.49 19.42 6.83
N GLY A 181 -13.73 19.55 5.52
CA GLY A 181 -12.77 19.32 4.45
C GLY A 181 -12.71 17.84 4.02
N LEU A 182 -11.92 17.53 2.99
CA LEU A 182 -11.71 16.16 2.53
C LEU A 182 -10.68 15.48 3.44
N GLN A 183 -11.11 14.42 4.14
CA GLN A 183 -10.28 13.75 5.12
C GLN A 183 -9.25 12.83 4.44
N ASN A 184 -8.10 12.65 5.08
CA ASN A 184 -7.14 11.67 4.65
C ASN A 184 -7.76 10.26 4.68
N THR A 185 -7.40 9.40 3.74
CA THR A 185 -7.90 8.02 3.61
C THR A 185 -9.33 7.88 3.08
N ASP A 186 -10.07 8.97 2.87
CA ASP A 186 -11.42 8.91 2.32
C ASP A 186 -11.41 8.63 0.80
N LEU A 187 -12.27 7.73 0.38
CA LEU A 187 -12.65 7.58 -1.02
C LEU A 187 -13.86 8.44 -1.31
N ILE A 188 -13.67 9.50 -2.11
CA ILE A 188 -14.71 10.46 -2.45
C ILE A 188 -15.20 10.19 -3.87
N ILE A 189 -16.48 9.92 -4.04
CA ILE A 189 -17.10 9.66 -5.32
C ILE A 189 -17.94 10.85 -5.73
N LEU A 190 -17.51 11.53 -6.83
CA LEU A 190 -18.25 12.59 -7.47
C LEU A 190 -19.09 12.03 -8.63
N ALA A 191 -20.38 11.93 -8.45
CA ALA A 191 -21.32 11.42 -9.45
C ALA A 191 -22.23 12.53 -10.02
N GLY A 192 -22.60 12.40 -11.28
CA GLY A 192 -23.53 13.32 -11.94
C GLY A 192 -23.76 12.90 -13.41
N ARG A 193 -24.85 13.39 -13.99
CA ARG A 193 -25.14 13.17 -15.41
C ARG A 193 -24.08 13.83 -16.32
N PRO A 194 -23.92 13.41 -17.57
CA PRO A 194 -23.07 14.12 -18.53
C PRO A 194 -23.38 15.62 -18.56
N ALA A 195 -22.37 16.44 -18.77
CA ALA A 195 -22.45 17.91 -18.82
C ALA A 195 -22.89 18.63 -17.53
N GLN A 196 -22.96 17.95 -16.37
CA GLN A 196 -23.27 18.58 -15.07
C GLN A 196 -22.06 19.19 -14.35
N GLY A 197 -20.91 19.29 -15.03
CA GLY A 197 -19.75 19.97 -14.49
C GLY A 197 -18.84 19.14 -13.58
N LYS A 198 -18.88 17.80 -13.62
CA LYS A 198 -17.99 16.92 -12.83
C LYS A 198 -16.52 17.29 -12.94
N THR A 199 -16.00 17.35 -14.19
CA THR A 199 -14.62 17.74 -14.46
C THR A 199 -14.30 19.16 -14.00
N ALA A 200 -15.26 20.09 -14.14
CA ALA A 200 -15.07 21.46 -13.67
C ALA A 200 -14.94 21.52 -12.13
N LEU A 201 -15.79 20.78 -11.41
CA LEU A 201 -15.71 20.70 -9.94
C LEU A 201 -14.40 20.00 -9.50
N SER A 202 -14.02 18.90 -10.14
CA SER A 202 -12.76 18.20 -9.80
C SER A 202 -11.52 19.07 -10.04
N LEU A 203 -11.53 19.91 -11.10
CA LEU A 203 -10.48 20.90 -11.34
C LEU A 203 -10.47 22.03 -10.30
N ASN A 204 -11.64 22.49 -9.81
CA ASN A 204 -11.70 23.46 -8.75
C ASN A 204 -11.12 22.88 -7.43
N LEU A 205 -11.46 21.63 -7.09
CA LEU A 205 -10.88 20.94 -5.93
C LEU A 205 -9.37 20.79 -6.07
N ALA A 206 -8.89 20.42 -7.28
CA ALA A 206 -7.46 20.36 -7.58
C ALA A 206 -6.78 21.73 -7.40
N TYR A 207 -7.39 22.79 -7.93
CA TYR A 207 -6.86 24.15 -7.81
C TYR A 207 -6.75 24.62 -6.36
N ASN A 208 -7.80 24.40 -5.57
CA ASN A 208 -7.79 24.78 -4.16
C ASN A 208 -6.73 23.98 -3.38
N ALA A 209 -6.58 22.70 -3.69
CA ALA A 209 -5.55 21.86 -3.08
C ALA A 209 -4.12 22.36 -3.39
N ILE A 210 -3.80 22.64 -4.68
CA ILE A 210 -2.46 23.15 -5.04
C ILE A 210 -2.21 24.55 -4.50
N LYS A 211 -3.22 25.39 -4.41
CA LYS A 211 -3.15 26.71 -3.79
C LYS A 211 -2.84 26.61 -2.29
N ALA A 212 -3.35 25.58 -1.62
CA ALA A 212 -3.02 25.25 -0.24
C ALA A 212 -1.65 24.55 -0.06
N GLY A 213 -0.81 24.49 -1.12
CA GLY A 213 0.51 23.89 -1.10
C GLY A 213 0.54 22.37 -1.15
N LYS A 214 -0.58 21.73 -1.50
CA LYS A 214 -0.69 20.28 -1.62
C LYS A 214 -0.22 19.77 -2.98
N ASN A 215 0.31 18.54 -3.00
CA ASN A 215 0.74 17.88 -4.23
C ASN A 215 -0.42 17.06 -4.79
N VAL A 216 -0.88 17.43 -5.98
CA VAL A 216 -2.05 16.79 -6.61
C VAL A 216 -1.63 15.96 -7.82
N PHE A 217 -2.13 14.72 -7.90
CA PHE A 217 -2.03 13.88 -9.07
C PHE A 217 -3.40 13.73 -9.74
N PHE A 218 -3.53 14.27 -10.94
CA PHE A 218 -4.77 14.25 -11.72
C PHE A 218 -4.63 13.27 -12.88
N VAL A 219 -5.42 12.21 -12.87
CA VAL A 219 -5.51 11.23 -13.96
C VAL A 219 -6.76 11.53 -14.77
N SER A 220 -6.57 11.91 -16.03
CA SER A 220 -7.66 12.19 -16.98
C SER A 220 -7.71 11.13 -18.05
N LEU A 221 -8.80 10.39 -18.11
CA LEU A 221 -9.02 9.35 -19.10
C LEU A 221 -9.92 9.80 -20.25
N GLU A 222 -10.58 10.98 -20.11
CA GLU A 222 -11.49 11.54 -21.10
C GLU A 222 -10.86 12.74 -21.83
N MET A 223 -10.19 13.63 -21.12
CA MET A 223 -9.69 14.89 -21.66
C MET A 223 -8.17 14.95 -21.72
N GLY A 224 -7.64 15.50 -22.80
CA GLY A 224 -6.21 15.74 -22.94
C GLY A 224 -5.70 16.82 -21.97
N ARG A 225 -4.44 16.67 -21.55
CA ARG A 225 -3.72 17.55 -20.61
C ARG A 225 -3.83 19.03 -20.99
N GLY A 226 -3.69 19.37 -22.28
CA GLY A 226 -3.77 20.75 -22.75
C GLY A 226 -5.14 21.39 -22.47
N GLN A 227 -6.24 20.65 -22.71
CA GLN A 227 -7.60 21.13 -22.45
C GLN A 227 -7.85 21.32 -20.94
N LEU A 228 -7.37 20.41 -20.11
CA LEU A 228 -7.47 20.53 -18.64
C LEU A 228 -6.69 21.74 -18.15
N THR A 229 -5.47 21.95 -18.66
CA THR A 229 -4.64 23.11 -18.28
C THR A 229 -5.31 24.42 -18.69
N GLN A 230 -5.90 24.50 -19.88
CA GLN A 230 -6.65 25.69 -20.28
C GLN A 230 -7.84 25.97 -19.36
N ARG A 231 -8.60 24.93 -18.97
CA ARG A 231 -9.69 25.07 -18.00
C ARG A 231 -9.17 25.51 -16.63
N LEU A 232 -8.05 24.95 -16.18
CA LEU A 232 -7.43 25.35 -14.93
C LEU A 232 -7.00 26.82 -14.94
N ILE A 233 -6.42 27.29 -16.04
CA ILE A 233 -6.05 28.70 -16.23
C ILE A 233 -7.32 29.59 -16.16
N SER A 234 -8.41 29.19 -16.83
CA SER A 234 -9.70 29.92 -16.74
C SER A 234 -10.21 30.01 -15.31
N ILE A 235 -10.19 28.90 -14.58
CA ILE A 235 -10.62 28.86 -13.17
C ILE A 235 -9.75 29.78 -12.30
N ALA A 236 -8.45 29.74 -12.48
CA ALA A 236 -7.49 30.46 -11.66
C ALA A 236 -7.43 31.97 -11.97
N SER A 237 -7.54 32.35 -13.26
CA SER A 237 -7.51 33.75 -13.71
C SER A 237 -8.87 34.45 -13.63
N GLY A 238 -9.97 33.68 -13.59
CA GLY A 238 -11.33 34.21 -13.74
C GLY A 238 -11.70 34.61 -15.17
N VAL A 239 -10.81 34.46 -16.16
CA VAL A 239 -11.07 34.76 -17.56
C VAL A 239 -11.96 33.67 -18.17
N ASP A 240 -12.99 34.09 -18.89
CA ASP A 240 -13.95 33.19 -19.54
C ASP A 240 -13.26 32.16 -20.43
N PHE A 241 -13.64 30.89 -20.27
CA PHE A 241 -13.04 29.79 -21.02
C PHE A 241 -13.27 29.92 -22.54
N GLY A 242 -14.37 30.50 -22.97
CA GLY A 242 -14.65 30.77 -24.39
C GLY A 242 -13.66 31.77 -24.99
N LYS A 243 -13.27 32.81 -24.24
CA LYS A 243 -12.23 33.77 -24.66
C LYS A 243 -10.88 33.03 -24.80
N LEU A 244 -10.50 32.23 -23.80
CA LEU A 244 -9.27 31.40 -23.83
C LEU A 244 -9.22 30.47 -25.04
N ARG A 245 -10.32 29.78 -25.32
CA ARG A 245 -10.43 28.82 -26.40
C ARG A 245 -10.37 29.47 -27.80
N ASN A 246 -10.98 30.66 -27.96
CA ASN A 246 -11.12 31.35 -29.23
C ASN A 246 -10.01 32.38 -29.49
N GLY A 247 -9.09 32.58 -28.52
CA GLY A 247 -8.02 33.59 -28.64
C GLY A 247 -8.52 35.05 -28.64
N ARG A 248 -9.71 35.29 -28.08
CA ARG A 248 -10.32 36.61 -28.07
C ARG A 248 -10.10 37.30 -26.71
N PHE A 249 -8.86 37.72 -26.47
CA PHE A 249 -8.44 38.41 -25.26
C PHE A 249 -8.41 39.93 -25.47
N ASP A 250 -8.78 40.66 -24.45
CA ASP A 250 -8.35 42.04 -24.29
C ASP A 250 -7.00 42.11 -23.56
N ASN A 251 -6.42 43.30 -23.44
CA ASN A 251 -5.12 43.48 -22.80
C ASN A 251 -5.16 43.08 -21.30
N ASN A 252 -6.26 43.33 -20.62
CA ASN A 252 -6.44 42.97 -19.23
C ASN A 252 -6.57 41.46 -19.05
N ASP A 253 -7.33 40.77 -19.92
CA ASP A 253 -7.41 39.29 -19.92
C ASP A 253 -6.02 38.67 -20.10
N MET A 254 -5.18 39.24 -20.98
CA MET A 254 -3.84 38.72 -21.27
C MET A 254 -2.89 38.89 -20.11
N GLU A 255 -2.98 39.99 -19.38
CA GLU A 255 -2.21 40.26 -18.17
C GLU A 255 -2.57 39.26 -17.06
N LEU A 256 -3.89 39.09 -16.79
CA LEU A 256 -4.39 38.13 -15.81
C LEU A 256 -3.97 36.67 -16.13
N VAL A 257 -4.07 36.27 -17.39
CA VAL A 257 -3.64 34.93 -17.83
C VAL A 257 -2.15 34.74 -17.63
N THR A 258 -1.34 35.72 -17.99
CA THR A 258 0.13 35.65 -17.86
C THR A 258 0.55 35.55 -16.39
N GLU A 259 -0.04 36.38 -15.53
CA GLU A 259 0.21 36.31 -14.08
C GLU A 259 -0.20 34.96 -13.51
N THR A 260 -1.39 34.46 -13.90
CA THR A 260 -1.89 33.15 -13.47
C THR A 260 -0.95 32.00 -13.89
N ILE A 261 -0.43 32.02 -15.12
CA ILE A 261 0.53 31.01 -15.60
C ILE A 261 1.78 31.04 -14.73
N ASN A 262 2.30 32.22 -14.40
CA ASN A 262 3.46 32.36 -13.53
C ASN A 262 3.20 31.81 -12.11
N GLN A 263 2.00 32.06 -11.57
CA GLN A 263 1.61 31.49 -10.27
C GLN A 263 1.47 29.97 -10.33
N LEU A 264 0.76 29.45 -11.33
CA LEU A 264 0.52 28.01 -11.49
C LEU A 264 1.81 27.22 -11.73
N SER A 265 2.84 27.81 -12.32
CA SER A 265 4.14 27.18 -12.55
C SER A 265 4.85 26.80 -11.25
N ASN A 266 4.53 27.44 -10.14
CA ASN A 266 5.09 27.18 -8.81
C ASN A 266 4.32 26.12 -8.04
N TYR A 267 3.14 25.69 -8.52
CA TYR A 267 2.31 24.72 -7.84
C TYR A 267 2.62 23.27 -8.28
N SER A 268 2.29 22.34 -7.41
CA SER A 268 2.56 20.92 -7.64
C SER A 268 1.32 20.20 -8.13
N LEU A 269 1.09 20.27 -9.43
CA LEU A 269 0.05 19.51 -10.13
C LEU A 269 0.68 18.62 -11.21
N LEU A 270 0.40 17.33 -11.12
CA LEU A 270 0.79 16.39 -12.16
C LEU A 270 -0.44 15.86 -12.87
N ILE A 271 -0.49 15.98 -14.19
CA ILE A 271 -1.60 15.51 -15.02
C ILE A 271 -1.12 14.34 -15.88
N ASP A 272 -1.80 13.20 -15.77
CA ASP A 272 -1.62 12.04 -16.65
C ASP A 272 -2.85 11.88 -17.53
N ASP A 273 -2.68 12.04 -18.85
CA ASP A 273 -3.75 11.95 -19.85
C ASP A 273 -3.61 10.73 -20.77
N LYS A 274 -2.88 9.69 -20.31
CA LYS A 274 -2.77 8.45 -21.07
C LYS A 274 -4.07 7.66 -21.00
N GLY A 275 -4.66 7.39 -22.17
CA GLY A 275 -5.80 6.49 -22.28
C GLY A 275 -5.43 5.02 -22.06
N GLY A 276 -6.42 4.20 -21.69
CA GLY A 276 -6.25 2.75 -21.58
C GLY A 276 -5.48 2.28 -20.34
N LEU A 277 -5.37 3.11 -19.31
CA LEU A 277 -4.75 2.74 -18.04
C LEU A 277 -5.65 1.78 -17.26
N THR A 278 -5.04 0.75 -16.69
CA THR A 278 -5.68 -0.04 -15.64
C THR A 278 -5.56 0.68 -14.30
N ILE A 279 -6.42 0.32 -13.35
CA ILE A 279 -6.33 0.87 -11.98
C ILE A 279 -4.96 0.58 -11.35
N GLN A 280 -4.40 -0.62 -11.58
CA GLN A 280 -3.06 -0.99 -11.16
C GLN A 280 -1.98 -0.08 -11.75
N ASP A 281 -2.10 0.31 -13.03
CA ASP A 281 -1.15 1.22 -13.66
C ASP A 281 -1.18 2.60 -13.01
N ILE A 282 -2.38 3.09 -12.66
CA ILE A 282 -2.56 4.36 -11.95
C ILE A 282 -1.89 4.30 -10.57
N PHE A 283 -2.11 3.23 -9.80
CA PHE A 283 -1.50 3.05 -8.48
C PHE A 283 0.01 2.90 -8.55
N ASN A 284 0.54 2.12 -9.48
CA ASN A 284 1.98 1.99 -9.66
C ASN A 284 2.64 3.35 -9.99
N LYS A 285 1.98 4.18 -10.80
CA LYS A 285 2.43 5.53 -11.07
C LYS A 285 2.36 6.41 -9.82
N ALA A 286 1.25 6.36 -9.10
CA ALA A 286 1.08 7.12 -7.85
C ALA A 286 2.14 6.73 -6.81
N ARG A 287 2.39 5.43 -6.59
CA ARG A 287 3.46 4.93 -5.70
C ARG A 287 4.85 5.43 -6.13
N LYS A 288 5.17 5.34 -7.43
CA LYS A 288 6.44 5.82 -7.97
C LYS A 288 6.64 7.32 -7.75
N MET A 289 5.58 8.10 -7.90
CA MET A 289 5.61 9.55 -7.67
C MET A 289 5.71 9.87 -6.19
N ASN A 290 4.93 9.20 -5.36
CA ASN A 290 4.93 9.39 -3.91
C ASN A 290 6.31 9.16 -3.27
N ARG A 291 7.11 8.22 -3.82
CA ARG A 291 8.52 8.01 -3.40
C ARG A 291 9.42 9.22 -3.69
N ARG A 292 9.08 10.03 -4.70
CA ARG A 292 9.87 11.22 -5.07
C ARG A 292 9.36 12.48 -4.39
N LYS A 293 8.05 12.63 -4.33
CA LYS A 293 7.36 13.74 -3.72
C LYS A 293 6.00 13.24 -3.21
N LYS A 294 5.72 13.41 -1.93
CA LYS A 294 4.47 12.96 -1.30
C LYS A 294 3.27 13.50 -2.08
N ILE A 295 2.34 12.63 -2.45
CA ILE A 295 1.07 13.00 -3.05
C ILE A 295 0.05 13.15 -1.92
N ASP A 296 -0.63 14.29 -1.88
CA ASP A 296 -1.64 14.57 -0.87
C ASP A 296 -3.06 14.32 -1.40
N PHE A 297 -3.28 14.42 -2.72
CA PHE A 297 -4.60 14.25 -3.33
C PHE A 297 -4.50 13.62 -4.73
N ILE A 298 -5.32 12.60 -4.98
CA ILE A 298 -5.41 11.94 -6.29
C ILE A 298 -6.82 12.10 -6.82
N ILE A 299 -6.92 12.54 -8.07
CA ILE A 299 -8.19 12.69 -8.79
C ILE A 299 -8.16 11.81 -10.03
N ILE A 300 -9.21 11.02 -10.24
CA ILE A 300 -9.38 10.16 -11.43
C ILE A 300 -10.66 10.57 -12.15
N ASP A 301 -10.54 11.13 -13.35
CA ASP A 301 -11.67 11.60 -14.18
C ASP A 301 -11.68 10.82 -15.50
N TYR A 302 -12.53 9.82 -15.67
CA TYR A 302 -13.45 9.20 -14.73
C TYR A 302 -13.28 7.68 -14.71
N LEU A 303 -13.64 7.10 -13.61
CA LEU A 303 -13.39 5.71 -13.24
C LEU A 303 -13.91 4.66 -14.25
N GLN A 304 -15.02 4.97 -14.95
CA GLN A 304 -15.61 4.04 -15.93
C GLN A 304 -14.76 3.84 -17.19
N LEU A 305 -13.73 4.65 -17.42
CA LEU A 305 -12.78 4.44 -18.53
C LEU A 305 -11.55 3.62 -18.12
N CYS A 306 -11.40 3.32 -16.83
CA CYS A 306 -10.39 2.36 -16.36
C CYS A 306 -10.77 0.95 -16.81
N TYR A 307 -9.75 0.18 -17.19
CA TYR A 307 -9.91 -1.23 -17.55
C TYR A 307 -9.41 -2.13 -16.43
N THR A 308 -10.05 -3.32 -16.28
CA THR A 308 -9.46 -4.42 -15.51
C THR A 308 -8.74 -5.37 -16.47
N LYS A 309 -7.63 -5.99 -16.03
CA LYS A 309 -6.83 -6.91 -16.89
C LYS A 309 -7.62 -8.13 -17.35
N ASP A 310 -8.57 -8.60 -16.56
CA ASP A 310 -9.36 -9.82 -16.84
C ASP A 310 -10.74 -9.47 -17.41
N ARG A 311 -10.80 -9.23 -18.73
CA ARG A 311 -12.06 -8.98 -19.45
C ARG A 311 -12.96 -10.21 -19.67
N LYS A 312 -12.49 -11.43 -19.44
CA LYS A 312 -13.26 -12.64 -19.76
C LYS A 312 -14.35 -12.91 -18.72
N GLY A 313 -15.58 -12.52 -19.04
CA GLY A 313 -16.80 -13.01 -18.35
C GLY A 313 -17.30 -12.16 -17.17
N ARG A 314 -16.74 -10.99 -16.88
CA ARG A 314 -17.22 -10.13 -15.79
C ARG A 314 -18.19 -9.06 -16.26
N ASN A 315 -19.22 -8.80 -15.44
CA ASN A 315 -20.16 -7.70 -15.64
C ASN A 315 -19.50 -6.37 -15.22
N ARG A 316 -19.85 -5.27 -15.92
CA ARG A 316 -19.30 -3.91 -15.69
C ARG A 316 -19.46 -3.43 -14.25
N GLU A 317 -20.53 -3.82 -13.58
CA GLU A 317 -20.76 -3.50 -12.15
C GLU A 317 -19.70 -4.14 -11.24
N GLN A 318 -19.30 -5.39 -11.53
CA GLN A 318 -18.25 -6.09 -10.79
C GLN A 318 -16.89 -5.45 -10.99
N GLU A 319 -16.58 -4.97 -12.21
CA GLU A 319 -15.36 -4.22 -12.49
C GLU A 319 -15.30 -2.92 -11.68
N ILE A 320 -16.38 -2.16 -11.64
CA ILE A 320 -16.44 -0.90 -10.88
C ILE A 320 -16.34 -1.15 -9.38
N ALA A 321 -16.97 -2.21 -8.87
CA ALA A 321 -16.87 -2.60 -7.47
C ALA A 321 -15.43 -3.00 -7.10
N GLU A 322 -14.73 -3.72 -7.98
CA GLU A 322 -13.33 -4.10 -7.78
C GLU A 322 -12.41 -2.87 -7.80
N ILE A 323 -12.61 -1.96 -8.76
CA ILE A 323 -11.88 -0.68 -8.84
C ILE A 323 -12.10 0.13 -7.54
N SER A 324 -13.34 0.23 -7.07
CA SER A 324 -13.67 0.94 -5.82
C SER A 324 -13.01 0.28 -4.59
N ARG A 325 -12.99 -1.06 -4.54
CA ARG A 325 -12.34 -1.80 -3.45
C ARG A 325 -10.82 -1.64 -3.48
N CYS A 326 -10.20 -1.76 -4.65
CA CYS A 326 -8.76 -1.52 -4.81
C CYS A 326 -8.39 -0.09 -4.42
N SER A 327 -9.20 0.90 -4.79
CA SER A 327 -8.98 2.30 -4.43
C SER A 327 -8.98 2.52 -2.91
N ARG A 328 -9.82 1.80 -2.16
CA ARG A 328 -9.81 1.86 -0.68
C ARG A 328 -8.61 1.19 -0.05
N CYS A 329 -8.17 0.04 -0.59
CA CYS A 329 -7.09 -0.74 0.01
C CYS A 329 -5.69 -0.15 -0.25
N GLU A 330 -5.49 0.57 -1.36
CA GLU A 330 -4.16 1.01 -1.79
C GLU A 330 -3.83 2.47 -1.47
N PHE A 331 -4.81 3.29 -1.05
CA PHE A 331 -4.57 4.68 -0.65
C PHE A 331 -4.14 4.87 0.82
N TYR A 332 -3.84 3.79 1.56
CA TYR A 332 -3.11 3.88 2.81
C TYR A 332 -1.65 4.28 2.54
N PHE A 333 -1.42 5.52 2.25
CA PHE A 333 -0.09 6.10 2.40
C PHE A 333 0.10 6.41 3.90
N SER A 334 0.71 5.47 4.63
CA SER A 334 1.12 5.72 6.00
C SER A 334 1.98 7.00 6.03
N THR A 335 1.59 7.89 6.92
CA THR A 335 2.31 9.12 7.27
C THR A 335 3.73 8.86 7.69
#